data_b6e66895d04e2eb82f0177ebc8fbc469
#
_entry.id   b6e66895d04e2eb82f0177ebc8fbc469
#
_cell.length_a   1.000
_cell.length_b   1.000
_cell.length_c   1.000
_cell.angle_alpha   90.00
_cell.angle_beta   90.00
_cell.angle_gamma   90.00
#
_symmetry.space_group_name_H-M   'P 1'
#
loop_
_entity.id
_entity.type
_entity.pdbx_description
1 polymer ?
#
loop_
_entity_poly.entity_id
_entity_poly.type
_entity_poly.pdbx_seq_one_letter_code
_entity_poly.pdbx_strand_id
1 'polypeptide(L)'
;MQINKLYDDVYEIKDFLSKEEFDAVNYIINNTPEKDWFDEESKKKNNIPDFWYGKYLHFETENIFTTINTKMKNLFDSYSYYPDKLSLSRYKKGDFITQHTDQWIPDLPYYIGYGFCLYYNDNYEGGELEYPDLNITVKPKANTLYIHGGHILHGSLPVLDDRIRYFSTVFIHGTDESPTILNKELFK
;
A
#
# COMPACT_ATOMS: atom_id res chain seq x y z
N MET A 1 -15.32 9.82 -1.32
CA MET A 1 -14.43 9.24 -0.30
C MET A 1 -15.24 8.94 0.95
N GLN A 2 -15.24 7.70 1.40
CA GLN A 2 -15.90 7.23 2.63
C GLN A 2 -14.87 6.56 3.51
N ILE A 3 -14.70 7.02 4.76
CA ILE A 3 -13.75 6.47 5.73
C ILE A 3 -14.52 5.57 6.69
N ASN A 4 -14.07 4.33 6.82
CA ASN A 4 -14.58 3.33 7.74
C ASN A 4 -13.46 2.92 8.70
N LYS A 5 -13.68 3.03 9.99
CA LYS A 5 -12.79 2.48 11.01
C LYS A 5 -13.09 1.00 11.17
N LEU A 6 -12.14 0.12 10.83
CA LEU A 6 -12.25 -1.33 11.01
C LEU A 6 -11.83 -1.75 12.41
N TYR A 7 -10.81 -1.08 12.94
CA TYR A 7 -10.29 -1.24 14.29
C TYR A 7 -9.49 0.00 14.69
N ASP A 8 -8.98 0.07 15.92
CA ASP A 8 -8.05 1.12 16.30
C ASP A 8 -6.80 1.03 15.41
N ASP A 9 -6.42 2.16 14.80
CA ASP A 9 -5.33 2.27 13.83
C ASP A 9 -5.46 1.38 12.57
N VAL A 10 -6.67 0.90 12.23
CA VAL A 10 -6.96 0.21 10.97
C VAL A 10 -8.17 0.84 10.29
N TYR A 11 -7.98 1.35 9.09
CA TYR A 11 -9.00 2.09 8.34
C TYR A 11 -9.13 1.62 6.90
N GLU A 12 -10.35 1.68 6.38
CA GLU A 12 -10.70 1.49 4.98
C GLU A 12 -11.25 2.80 4.42
N ILE A 13 -10.68 3.29 3.33
CA ILE A 13 -11.13 4.50 2.65
C ILE A 13 -11.58 4.13 1.24
N LYS A 14 -12.90 4.09 1.02
CA LYS A 14 -13.53 3.80 -0.27
C LYS A 14 -13.57 5.04 -1.15
N ASP A 15 -13.55 4.81 -2.46
CA ASP A 15 -13.58 5.87 -3.47
C ASP A 15 -12.50 6.92 -3.21
N PHE A 16 -11.27 6.44 -2.95
CA PHE A 16 -10.14 7.29 -2.59
C PHE A 16 -9.70 8.20 -3.74
N LEU A 17 -9.66 7.66 -4.95
CA LEU A 17 -9.36 8.41 -6.18
C LEU A 17 -10.65 8.88 -6.85
N SER A 18 -10.58 10.04 -7.51
CA SER A 18 -11.64 10.42 -8.46
C SER A 18 -11.68 9.43 -9.62
N LYS A 19 -12.78 9.47 -10.39
CA LYS A 19 -12.89 8.60 -11.56
C LYS A 19 -11.75 8.83 -12.54
N GLU A 20 -11.39 10.09 -12.78
CA GLU A 20 -10.34 10.49 -13.71
C GLU A 20 -8.95 10.00 -13.24
N GLU A 21 -8.67 10.12 -11.93
CA GLU A 21 -7.43 9.63 -11.34
C GLU A 21 -7.33 8.10 -11.42
N PHE A 22 -8.43 7.41 -11.10
CA PHE A 22 -8.50 5.96 -11.16
C PHE A 22 -8.34 5.42 -12.59
N ASP A 23 -9.01 6.05 -13.55
CA ASP A 23 -8.88 5.71 -14.97
C ASP A 23 -7.44 5.95 -15.47
N ALA A 24 -6.78 7.03 -15.04
CA ALA A 24 -5.39 7.33 -15.41
C ALA A 24 -4.42 6.24 -14.90
N VAL A 25 -4.56 5.79 -13.65
CA VAL A 25 -3.72 4.70 -13.13
C VAL A 25 -3.99 3.39 -13.88
N ASN A 26 -5.25 3.05 -14.12
CA ASN A 26 -5.59 1.84 -14.88
C ASN A 26 -5.08 1.90 -16.33
N TYR A 27 -5.05 3.08 -16.95
CA TYR A 27 -4.41 3.25 -18.25
C TYR A 27 -2.92 2.91 -18.19
N ILE A 28 -2.18 3.39 -17.19
CA ILE A 28 -0.77 3.06 -16.98
C ILE A 28 -0.59 1.55 -16.77
N ILE A 29 -1.38 0.93 -15.87
CA ILE A 29 -1.33 -0.51 -15.62
C ILE A 29 -1.48 -1.31 -16.92
N ASN A 30 -2.50 -1.00 -17.72
CA ASN A 30 -2.84 -1.73 -18.93
C ASN A 30 -1.85 -1.50 -20.09
N ASN A 31 -1.11 -0.40 -20.08
CA ASN A 31 -0.17 -0.05 -21.14
C ASN A 31 1.31 -0.21 -20.74
N THR A 32 1.59 -0.65 -19.51
CA THR A 32 2.96 -0.95 -19.08
C THR A 32 3.42 -2.28 -19.65
N PRO A 33 4.47 -2.30 -20.49
CA PRO A 33 5.01 -3.53 -21.05
C PRO A 33 5.52 -4.49 -19.98
N GLU A 34 5.42 -5.80 -20.21
CA GLU A 34 5.90 -6.83 -19.27
C GLU A 34 7.36 -6.61 -18.85
N LYS A 35 8.21 -6.21 -19.77
CA LYS A 35 9.64 -5.95 -19.53
C LYS A 35 9.93 -4.80 -18.56
N ASP A 36 8.96 -3.91 -18.35
CA ASP A 36 9.12 -2.74 -17.49
C ASP A 36 8.70 -3.03 -16.04
N TRP A 37 8.18 -4.23 -15.78
CA TRP A 37 7.93 -4.72 -14.43
C TRP A 37 9.19 -5.40 -13.88
N PHE A 38 9.59 -5.07 -12.64
CA PHE A 38 10.70 -5.75 -11.97
C PHE A 38 10.37 -7.22 -11.71
N ASP A 39 11.33 -8.10 -11.96
CA ASP A 39 11.27 -9.54 -11.71
C ASP A 39 12.13 -9.96 -10.51
N GLU A 40 12.23 -11.26 -10.26
CA GLU A 40 13.05 -11.84 -9.18
C GLU A 40 14.53 -11.50 -9.29
N GLU A 41 15.06 -11.39 -10.50
CA GLU A 41 16.47 -11.04 -10.73
C GLU A 41 16.71 -9.56 -10.35
N SER A 42 15.78 -8.69 -10.71
CA SER A 42 15.80 -7.28 -10.32
C SER A 42 15.64 -7.09 -8.81
N LYS A 43 14.85 -7.93 -8.14
CA LYS A 43 14.73 -7.94 -6.67
C LYS A 43 16.08 -8.21 -6.01
N LYS A 44 16.78 -9.26 -6.40
CA LYS A 44 18.09 -9.62 -5.88
C LYS A 44 19.12 -8.52 -6.10
N LYS A 45 19.13 -7.94 -7.29
CA LYS A 45 20.05 -6.85 -7.65
C LYS A 45 19.84 -5.58 -6.81
N ASN A 46 18.61 -5.31 -6.38
CA ASN A 46 18.24 -4.10 -5.65
C ASN A 46 18.05 -4.33 -4.14
N ASN A 47 18.49 -5.49 -3.61
CA ASN A 47 18.36 -5.85 -2.19
C ASN A 47 16.90 -5.79 -1.66
N ILE A 48 15.94 -6.16 -2.48
CA ILE A 48 14.54 -6.20 -2.08
C ILE A 48 14.30 -7.47 -1.26
N PRO A 49 13.67 -7.39 -0.07
CA PRO A 49 13.47 -8.54 0.80
C PRO A 49 12.77 -9.72 0.13
N ASP A 50 13.20 -10.95 0.40
CA ASP A 50 12.66 -12.19 -0.19
C ASP A 50 11.17 -12.43 0.13
N PHE A 51 10.66 -11.88 1.25
CA PHE A 51 9.24 -11.99 1.61
C PHE A 51 8.32 -11.12 0.75
N TRP A 52 8.88 -10.32 -0.14
CA TRP A 52 8.13 -9.44 -1.01
C TRP A 52 7.96 -10.09 -2.39
N TYR A 53 6.84 -10.79 -2.57
CA TYR A 53 6.48 -11.48 -3.79
C TYR A 53 5.70 -10.52 -4.71
N GLY A 54 6.36 -10.01 -5.75
CA GLY A 54 5.71 -9.11 -6.70
C GLY A 54 6.72 -8.38 -7.58
N LYS A 55 6.22 -7.68 -8.56
CA LYS A 55 6.99 -6.80 -9.42
C LYS A 55 6.64 -5.36 -9.15
N TYR A 56 7.59 -4.46 -9.25
CA TYR A 56 7.33 -3.03 -9.09
C TYR A 56 7.63 -2.24 -10.35
N LEU A 57 6.92 -1.13 -10.43
CA LEU A 57 7.33 0.01 -11.21
C LEU A 57 7.54 1.19 -10.26
N HIS A 58 8.71 1.80 -10.34
CA HIS A 58 8.95 3.08 -9.71
C HIS A 58 8.59 4.17 -10.71
N PHE A 59 7.60 4.99 -10.35
CA PHE A 59 7.18 6.11 -11.19
C PHE A 59 7.77 7.41 -10.63
N GLU A 60 8.85 7.86 -11.24
CA GLU A 60 9.48 9.12 -10.85
C GLU A 60 8.87 10.34 -11.56
N THR A 61 8.10 10.12 -12.63
CA THR A 61 7.74 11.17 -13.58
C THR A 61 6.26 11.31 -13.90
N GLU A 62 5.41 10.39 -13.44
CA GLU A 62 3.98 10.44 -13.77
C GLU A 62 3.23 11.38 -12.83
N ASN A 63 2.63 12.44 -13.36
CA ASN A 63 1.87 13.43 -12.58
C ASN A 63 0.77 12.83 -11.71
N ILE A 64 0.15 11.73 -12.15
CA ILE A 64 -0.91 11.07 -11.40
C ILE A 64 -0.40 10.53 -10.04
N PHE A 65 0.81 9.96 -9.98
CA PHE A 65 1.37 9.43 -8.74
C PHE A 65 1.75 10.55 -7.76
N THR A 66 2.21 11.70 -8.27
CA THR A 66 2.41 12.90 -7.46
C THR A 66 1.09 13.37 -6.84
N THR A 67 0.00 13.34 -7.60
CA THR A 67 -1.35 13.70 -7.13
C THR A 67 -1.81 12.73 -6.03
N ILE A 68 -1.66 11.42 -6.24
CA ILE A 68 -2.03 10.39 -5.26
C ILE A 68 -1.21 10.55 -3.98
N ASN A 69 0.11 10.76 -4.10
CA ASN A 69 0.98 11.02 -2.96
C ASN A 69 0.54 12.24 -2.15
N THR A 70 0.18 13.33 -2.83
CA THR A 70 -0.31 14.53 -2.16
C THR A 70 -1.61 14.26 -1.41
N LYS A 71 -2.54 13.51 -1.99
CA LYS A 71 -3.77 13.09 -1.31
C LYS A 71 -3.49 12.25 -0.07
N MET A 72 -2.55 11.30 -0.16
CA MET A 72 -2.15 10.46 0.97
C MET A 72 -1.50 11.29 2.09
N LYS A 73 -0.61 12.24 1.75
CA LYS A 73 0.00 13.16 2.71
C LYS A 73 -1.04 13.94 3.51
N ASN A 74 -2.11 14.37 2.86
CA ASN A 74 -3.19 15.14 3.48
C ASN A 74 -4.05 14.32 4.48
N LEU A 75 -3.83 13.00 4.57
CA LEU A 75 -4.46 12.16 5.59
C LEU A 75 -3.79 12.30 6.97
N PHE A 76 -2.71 13.09 7.09
CA PHE A 76 -1.94 13.27 8.33
C PHE A 76 -1.86 14.73 8.74
N ASP A 77 -1.91 14.95 10.05
CA ASP A 77 -1.60 16.22 10.68
C ASP A 77 -0.10 16.38 10.95
N SER A 78 0.60 15.26 11.17
CA SER A 78 2.04 15.23 11.49
C SER A 78 2.70 13.94 11.01
N TYR A 79 3.94 14.07 10.57
CA TYR A 79 4.87 12.97 10.24
C TYR A 79 6.29 13.52 10.12
N SER A 80 7.32 12.68 10.32
CA SER A 80 8.72 13.11 10.16
C SER A 80 9.21 12.96 8.73
N TYR A 81 8.81 11.90 8.04
CA TYR A 81 9.18 11.61 6.67
C TYR A 81 8.07 10.90 5.91
N TYR A 82 7.89 11.30 4.68
CA TYR A 82 7.00 10.67 3.71
C TYR A 82 7.76 10.47 2.40
N PRO A 83 7.78 9.26 1.81
CA PRO A 83 8.44 9.02 0.54
C PRO A 83 7.85 9.87 -0.59
N ASP A 84 8.71 10.45 -1.41
CA ASP A 84 8.26 11.23 -2.57
C ASP A 84 7.82 10.34 -3.76
N LYS A 85 8.01 9.04 -3.63
CA LYS A 85 7.72 8.05 -4.69
C LYS A 85 6.64 7.08 -4.24
N LEU A 86 5.71 6.81 -5.15
CA LEU A 86 4.72 5.77 -5.02
C LEU A 86 5.11 4.60 -5.92
N SER A 87 5.14 3.38 -5.38
CA SER A 87 5.37 2.18 -6.18
C SER A 87 4.05 1.59 -6.64
N LEU A 88 4.02 1.06 -7.86
CA LEU A 88 2.95 0.20 -8.33
C LEU A 88 3.42 -1.24 -8.25
N SER A 89 2.69 -2.06 -7.54
CA SER A 89 2.98 -3.48 -7.34
C SER A 89 1.94 -4.35 -8.04
N ARG A 90 2.34 -5.56 -8.42
CA ARG A 90 1.43 -6.56 -8.93
C ARG A 90 1.74 -7.93 -8.32
N TYR A 91 0.68 -8.64 -7.94
CA TYR A 91 0.75 -10.02 -7.48
C TYR A 91 0.07 -10.93 -8.50
N LYS A 92 0.77 -11.99 -8.89
CA LYS A 92 0.27 -13.07 -9.73
C LYS A 92 -0.21 -14.22 -8.85
N LYS A 93 -0.80 -15.23 -9.45
CA LYS A 93 -1.20 -16.46 -8.79
C LYS A 93 -0.09 -17.03 -7.92
N GLY A 94 -0.40 -17.27 -6.66
CA GLY A 94 0.53 -17.75 -5.65
C GLY A 94 1.30 -16.66 -4.91
N ASP A 95 1.33 -15.42 -5.40
CA ASP A 95 2.01 -14.32 -4.71
C ASP A 95 1.23 -13.88 -3.46
N PHE A 96 1.95 -13.63 -2.38
CA PHE A 96 1.42 -13.20 -1.10
C PHE A 96 2.51 -12.45 -0.30
N ILE A 97 2.15 -11.89 0.83
CA ILE A 97 3.10 -11.42 1.82
C ILE A 97 2.81 -12.08 3.16
N THR A 98 3.85 -12.65 3.78
CA THR A 98 3.74 -13.27 5.10
C THR A 98 3.36 -12.24 6.15
N GLN A 99 2.76 -12.70 7.24
CA GLN A 99 2.41 -11.85 8.38
C GLN A 99 3.66 -11.19 8.98
N HIS A 100 3.61 -9.87 9.14
CA HIS A 100 4.69 -9.03 9.66
C HIS A 100 4.11 -7.75 10.26
N THR A 101 4.95 -7.01 10.97
CA THR A 101 4.71 -5.62 11.36
C THR A 101 5.65 -4.73 10.56
N ASP A 102 5.19 -3.54 10.19
CA ASP A 102 6.02 -2.58 9.45
C ASP A 102 6.96 -1.80 10.36
N GLN A 103 6.65 -1.70 11.64
CA GLN A 103 7.31 -0.80 12.59
C GLN A 103 8.81 -1.08 12.77
N TRP A 104 9.24 -2.30 12.50
CA TRP A 104 10.59 -2.72 12.83
C TRP A 104 11.62 -2.37 11.75
N ILE A 105 12.39 -1.29 11.98
CA ILE A 105 13.59 -0.96 11.22
C ILE A 105 14.74 -0.86 12.24
N PRO A 106 15.59 -1.90 12.38
CA PRO A 106 16.70 -1.86 13.33
C PRO A 106 17.64 -0.69 12.99
N ASP A 107 18.16 -0.03 14.02
CA ASP A 107 19.21 0.99 13.93
C ASP A 107 18.82 2.30 13.20
N LEU A 108 17.53 2.54 12.94
CA LEU A 108 17.10 3.81 12.37
C LEU A 108 16.52 4.75 13.43
N PRO A 109 16.74 6.06 13.30
CA PRO A 109 16.20 7.05 14.24
C PRO A 109 14.70 7.34 14.03
N TYR A 110 14.04 6.56 13.19
CA TYR A 110 12.62 6.70 12.86
C TYR A 110 11.94 5.32 12.82
N TYR A 111 10.63 5.32 13.03
CA TYR A 111 9.79 4.14 12.93
C TYR A 111 8.74 4.33 11.82
N ILE A 112 8.19 3.26 11.30
CA ILE A 112 7.03 3.33 10.43
C ILE A 112 5.79 3.51 11.31
N GLY A 113 5.17 4.68 11.23
CA GLY A 113 3.96 5.00 11.97
C GLY A 113 2.74 4.35 11.36
N TYR A 114 2.60 4.43 10.02
CA TYR A 114 1.50 3.83 9.26
C TYR A 114 1.97 3.26 7.93
N GLY A 115 1.40 2.11 7.57
CA GLY A 115 1.47 1.52 6.24
C GLY A 115 0.18 1.73 5.46
N PHE A 116 0.28 1.83 4.13
CA PHE A 116 -0.83 1.99 3.20
C PHE A 116 -0.82 0.96 2.11
N CYS A 117 -2.03 0.52 1.72
CA CYS A 117 -2.25 -0.26 0.51
C CYS A 117 -3.42 0.32 -0.28
N LEU A 118 -3.16 0.90 -1.46
CA LEU A 118 -4.18 1.36 -2.39
C LEU A 118 -4.37 0.33 -3.50
N TYR A 119 -5.59 -0.17 -3.66
CA TYR A 119 -5.92 -1.22 -4.63
C TYR A 119 -6.56 -0.65 -5.89
N TYR A 120 -6.14 -1.17 -7.05
CA TYR A 120 -6.60 -0.70 -8.36
C TYR A 120 -7.57 -1.66 -9.05
N ASN A 121 -7.71 -2.89 -8.54
CA ASN A 121 -8.69 -3.86 -9.03
C ASN A 121 -9.11 -4.82 -7.93
N ASP A 122 -10.25 -5.53 -8.14
CA ASP A 122 -10.78 -6.53 -7.23
C ASP A 122 -11.36 -7.77 -7.95
N ASN A 123 -11.04 -7.91 -9.24
CA ASN A 123 -11.55 -8.97 -10.09
C ASN A 123 -10.71 -10.27 -10.04
N TYR A 124 -9.93 -10.50 -8.97
CA TYR A 124 -9.12 -11.69 -8.71
C TYR A 124 -9.70 -12.49 -7.53
N GLU A 125 -9.32 -13.77 -7.40
CA GLU A 125 -9.65 -14.62 -6.25
C GLU A 125 -8.48 -14.70 -5.27
N GLY A 126 -8.78 -14.90 -3.96
CA GLY A 126 -7.76 -14.84 -2.91
C GLY A 126 -7.24 -13.43 -2.67
N GLY A 127 -6.04 -13.31 -2.14
CA GLY A 127 -5.38 -12.03 -1.91
C GLY A 127 -6.04 -11.15 -0.85
N GLU A 128 -6.77 -11.73 0.09
CA GLU A 128 -7.34 -11.02 1.24
C GLU A 128 -6.22 -10.41 2.08
N LEU A 129 -6.48 -9.23 2.66
CA LEU A 129 -5.69 -8.67 3.75
C LEU A 129 -6.09 -9.34 5.05
N GLU A 130 -5.11 -9.76 5.85
CA GLU A 130 -5.31 -10.32 7.17
C GLU A 130 -4.68 -9.45 8.24
N TYR A 131 -5.41 -9.30 9.35
CA TYR A 131 -4.96 -8.73 10.62
C TYR A 131 -5.22 -9.77 11.72
N PRO A 132 -4.30 -10.75 11.90
CA PRO A 132 -4.58 -11.95 12.70
C PRO A 132 -4.91 -11.64 14.16
N ASP A 133 -4.15 -10.73 14.79
CA ASP A 133 -4.35 -10.36 16.19
C ASP A 133 -5.69 -9.65 16.44
N LEU A 134 -6.29 -9.10 15.38
CA LEU A 134 -7.59 -8.43 15.43
C LEU A 134 -8.74 -9.33 14.97
N ASN A 135 -8.43 -10.52 14.47
CA ASN A 135 -9.39 -11.44 13.85
C ASN A 135 -10.17 -10.77 12.69
N ILE A 136 -9.46 -9.98 11.88
CA ILE A 136 -10.01 -9.28 10.73
C ILE A 136 -9.38 -9.84 9.46
N THR A 137 -10.24 -10.18 8.49
CA THR A 137 -9.85 -10.53 7.11
C THR A 137 -10.74 -9.73 6.17
N VAL A 138 -10.14 -9.01 5.24
CA VAL A 138 -10.87 -8.18 4.26
C VAL A 138 -10.47 -8.53 2.84
N LYS A 139 -11.44 -8.63 1.95
CA LYS A 139 -11.22 -8.70 0.50
C LYS A 139 -11.05 -7.29 -0.04
N PRO A 140 -9.85 -6.90 -0.48
CA PRO A 140 -9.64 -5.55 -1.01
C PRO A 140 -10.54 -5.26 -2.21
N LYS A 141 -11.04 -4.02 -2.27
CA LYS A 141 -11.87 -3.53 -3.35
C LYS A 141 -11.12 -2.52 -4.21
N ALA A 142 -11.46 -2.47 -5.49
CA ALA A 142 -10.93 -1.46 -6.40
C ALA A 142 -11.18 -0.04 -5.84
N ASN A 143 -10.25 0.88 -6.07
CA ASN A 143 -10.28 2.25 -5.60
C ASN A 143 -10.45 2.40 -4.07
N THR A 144 -9.89 1.46 -3.31
CA THR A 144 -9.94 1.47 -1.85
C THR A 144 -8.52 1.52 -1.27
N LEU A 145 -8.31 2.46 -0.36
CA LEU A 145 -7.08 2.60 0.41
C LEU A 145 -7.29 1.98 1.79
N TYR A 146 -6.40 1.07 2.17
CA TYR A 146 -6.29 0.54 3.54
C TYR A 146 -5.12 1.20 4.23
N ILE A 147 -5.33 1.63 5.48
CA ILE A 147 -4.32 2.24 6.34
C ILE A 147 -4.25 1.39 7.61
N HIS A 148 -3.04 1.07 8.07
CA HIS A 148 -2.83 0.41 9.35
C HIS A 148 -1.62 0.97 10.07
N GLY A 149 -1.69 1.00 11.41
CA GLY A 149 -0.55 1.34 12.25
C GLY A 149 0.62 0.40 12.01
N GLY A 150 1.85 0.91 11.95
CA GLY A 150 3.05 0.12 11.67
C GLY A 150 3.27 -1.03 12.66
N HIS A 151 2.71 -0.94 13.87
CA HIS A 151 2.76 -1.97 14.91
C HIS A 151 1.74 -3.11 14.72
N ILE A 152 0.77 -2.95 13.81
CA ILE A 152 -0.28 -3.94 13.58
C ILE A 152 0.27 -5.12 12.77
N LEU A 153 0.13 -6.34 13.32
CA LEU A 153 0.46 -7.56 12.60
C LEU A 153 -0.51 -7.73 11.42
N HIS A 154 0.03 -7.83 10.22
CA HIS A 154 -0.75 -7.97 9.00
C HIS A 154 -0.02 -8.76 7.93
N GLY A 155 -0.75 -9.17 6.91
CA GLY A 155 -0.23 -9.87 5.74
C GLY A 155 -1.28 -9.95 4.64
N SER A 156 -1.00 -10.69 3.57
CA SER A 156 -2.01 -11.01 2.58
C SER A 156 -1.97 -12.46 2.17
N LEU A 157 -3.14 -13.05 1.97
CA LEU A 157 -3.31 -14.38 1.44
C LEU A 157 -2.86 -14.47 -0.03
N PRO A 158 -2.53 -15.67 -0.53
CA PRO A 158 -2.17 -15.86 -1.92
C PRO A 158 -3.29 -15.47 -2.89
N VAL A 159 -2.92 -14.91 -4.03
CA VAL A 159 -3.80 -14.81 -5.20
C VAL A 159 -4.05 -16.21 -5.74
N LEU A 160 -5.31 -16.60 -5.95
CA LEU A 160 -5.68 -17.99 -6.24
C LEU A 160 -5.92 -18.29 -7.73
N ASP A 161 -6.16 -17.26 -8.53
CA ASP A 161 -6.41 -17.42 -9.96
C ASP A 161 -5.34 -16.72 -10.84
N ASP A 162 -5.51 -16.78 -12.15
CA ASP A 162 -4.52 -16.24 -13.10
C ASP A 162 -4.67 -14.72 -13.35
N ARG A 163 -5.64 -14.07 -12.68
CA ARG A 163 -5.83 -12.61 -12.73
C ARG A 163 -4.82 -11.95 -11.79
N ILE A 164 -4.35 -10.78 -12.21
CA ILE A 164 -3.31 -10.05 -11.49
C ILE A 164 -3.97 -9.08 -10.51
N ARG A 165 -3.49 -9.03 -9.28
CA ARG A 165 -3.81 -8.02 -8.28
C ARG A 165 -2.85 -6.85 -8.41
N TYR A 166 -3.38 -5.63 -8.61
CA TYR A 166 -2.59 -4.40 -8.69
C TYR A 166 -2.84 -3.50 -7.49
N PHE A 167 -1.76 -2.98 -6.91
CA PHE A 167 -1.83 -2.12 -5.74
C PHE A 167 -0.58 -1.25 -5.61
N SER A 168 -0.68 -0.22 -4.76
CA SER A 168 0.48 0.57 -4.32
C SER A 168 0.62 0.49 -2.82
N THR A 169 1.86 0.44 -2.33
CA THR A 169 2.18 0.51 -0.90
C THR A 169 3.03 1.73 -0.61
N VAL A 170 2.80 2.36 0.53
CA VAL A 170 3.60 3.47 1.04
C VAL A 170 3.69 3.39 2.55
N PHE A 171 4.82 3.82 3.10
CA PHE A 171 5.06 3.88 4.54
C PHE A 171 5.31 5.33 4.97
N ILE A 172 4.67 5.73 6.06
CA ILE A 172 4.88 7.04 6.69
C ILE A 172 5.65 6.86 7.98
N HIS A 173 6.67 7.68 8.12
CA HIS A 173 7.62 7.59 9.23
C HIS A 173 7.37 8.67 10.26
N GLY A 174 7.54 8.28 11.53
CA GLY A 174 7.56 9.17 12.68
C GLY A 174 8.88 9.05 13.45
N THR A 175 9.12 10.04 14.31
CA THR A 175 10.15 10.01 15.36
C THR A 175 9.47 10.36 16.68
N ASP A 176 10.17 10.20 17.80
CA ASP A 176 9.66 10.61 19.12
C ASP A 176 9.37 12.11 19.17
N GLU A 177 10.16 12.93 18.46
CA GLU A 177 10.01 14.38 18.38
C GLU A 177 8.92 14.82 17.38
N SER A 178 8.71 14.01 16.32
CA SER A 178 7.72 14.26 15.27
C SER A 178 6.93 12.98 14.99
N PRO A 179 5.96 12.62 15.85
CA PRO A 179 5.17 11.41 15.70
C PRO A 179 4.24 11.50 14.47
N THR A 180 3.93 10.34 13.90
CA THR A 180 2.94 10.24 12.83
C THR A 180 1.54 10.32 13.42
N ILE A 181 0.76 11.32 13.02
CA ILE A 181 -0.60 11.58 13.52
C ILE A 181 -1.56 11.69 12.34
N LEU A 182 -2.60 10.83 12.33
CA LEU A 182 -3.71 10.94 11.39
C LEU A 182 -4.46 12.26 11.55
N ASN A 183 -4.97 12.78 10.45
CA ASN A 183 -5.74 14.01 10.43
C ASN A 183 -7.04 13.87 11.25
N LYS A 184 -7.08 14.55 12.39
CA LYS A 184 -8.18 14.44 13.37
C LYS A 184 -9.54 14.86 12.83
N GLU A 185 -9.58 15.68 11.79
CA GLU A 185 -10.85 16.10 11.17
C GLU A 185 -11.41 15.03 10.24
N LEU A 186 -10.55 14.19 9.64
CA LEU A 186 -10.95 13.15 8.72
C LEU A 186 -11.28 11.83 9.42
N PHE A 187 -10.60 11.51 10.52
CA PHE A 187 -10.67 10.21 11.22
C PHE A 187 -11.43 10.29 12.57
N LYS A 188 -12.49 11.09 12.62
CA LYS A 188 -13.37 11.22 13.80
C LYS A 188 -14.27 10.02 14.01
#